data_f35ac4687b2c2d0e34331ced2b8217f6
#
_entry.id   f35ac4687b2c2d0e34331ced2b8217f6
#
_cell.length_a   1.000
_cell.length_b   1.000
_cell.length_c   1.000
_cell.angle_alpha   90.00
_cell.angle_beta   90.00
_cell.angle_gamma   90.00
#
_symmetry.space_group_name_H-M   'P 1'
#
loop_
_entity.id
_entity.type
_entity.pdbx_description
1 polymer ?
#
loop_
_entity_poly.entity_id
_entity_poly.type
_entity_poly.pdbx_seq_one_letter_code
_entity_poly.pdbx_strand_id
1 'polypeptide(L)'
;MCWFGSDPYPKKIRYCIDSWKKYLPDYKVILWDTERFDINSLAWTREANDAGKYAFMADYVRFYALYNYGGIYLDCDVEMIDSFDDLLDLPYFVGNEAYPSSIELSAFGAEKGLAWLKDAMDYYVDRHFIKENGERDMVPLPFVMWPILSQKYEIVHIDDPSEFDPDPSRICVFPQDWFNANPWAEDNGFRYHVTEKTRCIHHFANSWLDTPYEGGRLHKLYYKLTGKDWKLSDKRFRLYGKQKYKTKG
;
A
#
# COMPACT_ATOMS: atom_id res chain seq x y z
N MET A 1 -4.89 -6.40 -6.65
CA MET A 1 -4.49 -5.00 -6.98
C MET A 1 -5.65 -4.20 -7.52
N CYS A 2 -5.66 -2.90 -7.33
CA CYS A 2 -6.65 -1.99 -7.91
C CYS A 2 -6.04 -1.14 -9.03
N TRP A 3 -6.78 -0.95 -10.15
CA TRP A 3 -6.44 0.00 -11.20
C TRP A 3 -7.71 0.53 -11.85
N PHE A 4 -8.08 1.76 -11.57
CA PHE A 4 -9.34 2.37 -12.00
C PHE A 4 -9.16 3.40 -13.13
N GLY A 5 -7.92 3.78 -13.44
CA GLY A 5 -7.62 4.62 -14.58
C GLY A 5 -7.70 3.88 -15.91
N SER A 6 -8.02 4.61 -16.99
CA SER A 6 -8.01 4.08 -18.37
C SER A 6 -6.61 4.06 -19.00
N ASP A 7 -5.65 4.76 -18.41
CA ASP A 7 -4.30 4.87 -18.95
C ASP A 7 -3.51 3.56 -18.82
N PRO A 8 -2.62 3.27 -19.78
CA PRO A 8 -1.73 2.11 -19.67
C PRO A 8 -0.79 2.28 -18.47
N TYR A 9 -0.44 1.17 -17.82
CA TYR A 9 0.46 1.19 -16.67
C TYR A 9 1.75 1.97 -16.98
N PRO A 10 2.12 2.96 -16.16
CA PRO A 10 3.42 3.61 -16.23
C PRO A 10 4.56 2.59 -16.12
N LYS A 11 5.75 2.95 -16.62
CA LYS A 11 6.91 2.05 -16.62
C LYS A 11 7.26 1.49 -15.23
N LYS A 12 7.12 2.31 -14.19
CA LYS A 12 7.36 1.93 -12.79
C LYS A 12 6.38 0.85 -12.33
N ILE A 13 5.09 1.05 -12.62
CA ILE A 13 4.04 0.09 -12.28
C ILE A 13 4.24 -1.24 -13.02
N ARG A 14 4.56 -1.20 -14.31
CA ARG A 14 4.87 -2.43 -15.06
C ARG A 14 6.04 -3.20 -14.46
N TYR A 15 7.08 -2.50 -14.05
CA TYR A 15 8.22 -3.12 -13.38
C TYR A 15 7.81 -3.84 -12.07
N CYS A 16 6.99 -3.20 -11.25
CA CYS A 16 6.46 -3.81 -10.03
C CYS A 16 5.63 -5.05 -10.35
N ILE A 17 4.69 -4.96 -11.31
CA ILE A 17 3.86 -6.10 -11.74
C ILE A 17 4.72 -7.23 -12.33
N ASP A 18 5.79 -6.92 -13.07
CA ASP A 18 6.70 -7.94 -13.59
C ASP A 18 7.48 -8.65 -12.48
N SER A 19 7.77 -7.98 -11.36
CA SER A 19 8.35 -8.63 -10.18
C SER A 19 7.40 -9.66 -9.57
N TRP A 20 6.08 -9.42 -9.59
CA TRP A 20 5.09 -10.38 -9.08
C TRP A 20 5.09 -11.68 -9.87
N LYS A 21 5.20 -11.62 -11.19
CA LYS A 21 5.33 -12.83 -12.05
C LYS A 21 6.56 -13.66 -11.69
N LYS A 22 7.61 -13.02 -11.20
CA LYS A 22 8.87 -13.68 -10.82
C LYS A 22 8.80 -14.33 -9.45
N TYR A 23 8.26 -13.61 -8.46
CA TYR A 23 8.31 -14.04 -7.06
C TYR A 23 6.99 -14.68 -6.57
N LEU A 24 5.90 -14.52 -7.32
CA LEU A 24 4.58 -15.07 -7.04
C LEU A 24 4.06 -15.86 -8.25
N PRO A 25 4.84 -16.83 -8.84
CA PRO A 25 4.47 -17.50 -10.08
C PRO A 25 3.19 -18.33 -9.95
N ASP A 26 2.90 -18.86 -8.77
CA ASP A 26 1.75 -19.70 -8.49
C ASP A 26 0.53 -18.92 -7.97
N TYR A 27 0.67 -17.59 -7.82
CA TYR A 27 -0.42 -16.74 -7.36
C TYR A 27 -1.25 -16.21 -8.51
N LYS A 28 -2.57 -16.27 -8.37
CA LYS A 28 -3.48 -15.67 -9.34
C LYS A 28 -3.64 -14.17 -9.07
N VAL A 29 -3.12 -13.33 -9.95
CA VAL A 29 -3.32 -11.87 -9.87
C VAL A 29 -4.74 -11.52 -10.31
N ILE A 30 -5.50 -10.86 -9.45
CA ILE A 30 -6.85 -10.36 -9.71
C ILE A 30 -6.79 -8.83 -9.79
N LEU A 31 -7.24 -8.28 -10.92
CA LEU A 31 -7.42 -6.85 -11.10
C LEU A 31 -8.82 -6.45 -10.58
N TRP A 32 -8.84 -5.44 -9.72
CA TRP A 32 -10.04 -4.72 -9.31
C TRP A 32 -10.11 -3.40 -10.07
N ASP A 33 -11.13 -3.27 -10.88
CA ASP A 33 -11.44 -2.14 -11.75
C ASP A 33 -12.93 -1.80 -11.68
N THR A 34 -13.41 -0.92 -12.55
CA THR A 34 -14.80 -0.51 -12.61
C THR A 34 -15.75 -1.59 -13.16
N GLU A 35 -15.25 -2.64 -13.77
CA GLU A 35 -16.05 -3.78 -14.22
C GLU A 35 -16.29 -4.76 -13.06
N ARG A 36 -15.33 -4.89 -12.15
CA ARG A 36 -15.39 -5.82 -11.02
C ARG A 36 -15.98 -5.21 -9.74
N PHE A 37 -15.83 -3.92 -9.55
CA PHE A 37 -16.33 -3.21 -8.37
C PHE A 37 -17.34 -2.14 -8.77
N ASP A 38 -18.54 -2.18 -8.16
CA ASP A 38 -19.54 -1.13 -8.34
C ASP A 38 -19.11 0.14 -7.60
N ILE A 39 -18.59 1.11 -8.36
CA ILE A 39 -18.14 2.40 -7.84
C ILE A 39 -19.27 3.22 -7.17
N ASN A 40 -20.53 2.93 -7.49
CA ASN A 40 -21.70 3.61 -6.93
C ASN A 40 -22.18 3.00 -5.62
N SER A 41 -21.57 1.89 -5.16
CA SER A 41 -21.96 1.21 -3.93
C SER A 41 -21.84 2.07 -2.67
N LEU A 42 -20.96 3.09 -2.70
CA LEU A 42 -20.78 4.07 -1.62
C LEU A 42 -20.62 5.49 -2.18
N ALA A 43 -21.04 6.50 -1.40
CA ALA A 43 -20.77 7.90 -1.72
C ALA A 43 -19.26 8.16 -1.85
N TRP A 44 -18.44 7.63 -0.94
CA TRP A 44 -16.99 7.74 -0.97
C TRP A 44 -16.36 7.30 -2.30
N THR A 45 -16.67 6.08 -2.74
CA THR A 45 -16.07 5.50 -3.96
C THR A 45 -16.52 6.24 -5.22
N ARG A 46 -17.80 6.60 -5.30
CA ARG A 46 -18.35 7.39 -6.42
C ARG A 46 -17.66 8.77 -6.50
N GLU A 47 -17.62 9.51 -5.40
CA GLU A 47 -17.09 10.87 -5.36
C GLU A 47 -15.57 10.89 -5.60
N ALA A 48 -14.82 9.91 -5.07
CA ALA A 48 -13.41 9.76 -5.35
C ALA A 48 -13.13 9.43 -6.83
N ASN A 49 -13.96 8.56 -7.44
CA ASN A 49 -13.93 8.28 -8.86
C ASN A 49 -14.18 9.52 -9.71
N ASP A 50 -15.26 10.25 -9.44
CA ASP A 50 -15.65 11.45 -10.18
C ASP A 50 -14.61 12.57 -10.07
N ALA A 51 -13.90 12.62 -8.95
CA ALA A 51 -12.76 13.52 -8.73
C ALA A 51 -11.44 13.04 -9.35
N GLY A 52 -11.39 11.84 -9.99
CA GLY A 52 -10.17 11.23 -10.53
C GLY A 52 -9.16 10.82 -9.45
N LYS A 53 -9.62 10.63 -8.20
CA LYS A 53 -8.79 10.30 -7.04
C LYS A 53 -8.83 8.81 -6.72
N TYR A 54 -8.41 8.00 -7.69
CA TYR A 54 -8.52 6.53 -7.68
C TYR A 54 -7.84 5.85 -6.49
N ALA A 55 -6.77 6.44 -5.92
CA ALA A 55 -6.12 5.89 -4.74
C ALA A 55 -7.06 5.85 -3.54
N PHE A 56 -7.86 6.90 -3.33
CA PHE A 56 -8.84 6.95 -2.23
C PHE A 56 -10.04 6.01 -2.44
N MET A 57 -10.37 5.72 -3.69
CA MET A 57 -11.31 4.64 -4.00
C MET A 57 -10.70 3.27 -3.69
N ALA A 58 -9.43 3.06 -4.06
CA ALA A 58 -8.69 1.83 -3.78
C ALA A 58 -8.56 1.57 -2.27
N ASP A 59 -8.53 2.61 -1.43
CA ASP A 59 -8.50 2.48 0.03
C ASP A 59 -9.68 1.70 0.61
N TYR A 60 -10.88 1.87 0.05
CA TYR A 60 -12.03 1.03 0.39
C TYR A 60 -11.95 -0.34 -0.27
N VAL A 61 -11.64 -0.38 -1.57
CA VAL A 61 -11.73 -1.60 -2.37
C VAL A 61 -10.73 -2.67 -1.92
N ARG A 62 -9.57 -2.30 -1.35
CA ARG A 62 -8.62 -3.27 -0.78
C ARG A 62 -9.23 -4.06 0.37
N PHE A 63 -9.96 -3.40 1.27
CA PHE A 63 -10.65 -4.06 2.38
C PHE A 63 -11.84 -4.87 1.88
N TYR A 64 -12.63 -4.32 0.96
CA TYR A 64 -13.76 -5.03 0.34
C TYR A 64 -13.32 -6.33 -0.33
N ALA A 65 -12.21 -6.29 -1.08
CA ALA A 65 -11.67 -7.45 -1.76
C ALA A 65 -11.25 -8.54 -0.77
N LEU A 66 -10.47 -8.19 0.25
CA LEU A 66 -10.00 -9.17 1.23
C LEU A 66 -11.12 -9.67 2.14
N TYR A 67 -12.02 -8.79 2.58
CA TYR A 67 -13.15 -9.20 3.42
C TYR A 67 -14.06 -10.22 2.71
N ASN A 68 -14.35 -10.00 1.43
CA ASN A 68 -15.29 -10.84 0.70
C ASN A 68 -14.66 -12.08 0.07
N TYR A 69 -13.38 -12.05 -0.26
CA TYR A 69 -12.72 -13.10 -1.05
C TYR A 69 -11.47 -13.68 -0.37
N GLY A 70 -10.88 -12.97 0.57
CA GLY A 70 -9.57 -13.30 1.11
C GLY A 70 -8.43 -13.07 0.11
N GLY A 71 -7.22 -13.46 0.50
CA GLY A 71 -6.02 -13.39 -0.33
C GLY A 71 -5.07 -12.28 0.08
N ILE A 72 -4.27 -11.78 -0.86
CA ILE A 72 -3.25 -10.76 -0.64
C ILE A 72 -3.55 -9.54 -1.48
N TYR A 73 -3.57 -8.38 -0.86
CA TYR A 73 -3.63 -7.10 -1.55
C TYR A 73 -2.22 -6.55 -1.77
N LEU A 74 -1.99 -6.03 -2.98
CA LEU A 74 -0.78 -5.31 -3.34
C LEU A 74 -1.16 -4.00 -4.05
N ASP A 75 -0.60 -2.88 -3.60
CA ASP A 75 -0.62 -1.65 -4.39
C ASP A 75 0.21 -1.84 -5.67
N CYS A 76 -0.17 -1.16 -6.75
CA CYS A 76 0.45 -1.35 -8.07
C CYS A 76 1.94 -0.98 -8.11
N ASP A 77 2.40 -0.16 -7.18
CA ASP A 77 3.78 0.30 -7.04
C ASP A 77 4.58 -0.46 -5.95
N VAL A 78 4.07 -1.61 -5.53
CA VAL A 78 4.79 -2.56 -4.69
C VAL A 78 5.63 -3.49 -5.56
N GLU A 79 6.94 -3.48 -5.36
CA GLU A 79 7.90 -4.42 -5.96
C GLU A 79 8.05 -5.65 -5.06
N MET A 80 7.79 -6.84 -5.58
CA MET A 80 8.08 -8.08 -4.87
C MET A 80 9.56 -8.45 -5.00
N ILE A 81 10.15 -8.91 -3.90
CA ILE A 81 11.52 -9.40 -3.84
C ILE A 81 11.63 -10.80 -3.25
N ASP A 82 10.55 -11.27 -2.62
CA ASP A 82 10.38 -12.63 -2.13
C ASP A 82 8.90 -13.01 -2.11
N SER A 83 8.56 -14.29 -1.86
CA SER A 83 7.17 -14.78 -1.77
C SER A 83 6.57 -14.51 -0.38
N PHE A 84 5.26 -14.78 -0.26
CA PHE A 84 4.54 -14.78 1.03
C PHE A 84 4.25 -16.20 1.51
N ASP A 85 4.86 -17.22 0.92
CA ASP A 85 4.46 -18.63 1.13
C ASP A 85 4.54 -19.05 2.60
N ASP A 86 5.51 -18.55 3.34
CA ASP A 86 5.69 -18.81 4.77
C ASP A 86 4.70 -18.08 5.70
N LEU A 87 3.88 -17.20 5.14
CA LEU A 87 2.86 -16.43 5.87
C LEU A 87 1.43 -16.91 5.56
N LEU A 88 1.26 -17.84 4.60
CA LEU A 88 -0.07 -18.26 4.14
C LEU A 88 -0.85 -19.10 5.16
N ASP A 89 -0.18 -19.68 6.14
CA ASP A 89 -0.82 -20.41 7.25
C ASP A 89 -1.39 -19.48 8.33
N LEU A 90 -1.08 -18.18 8.27
CA LEU A 90 -1.64 -17.20 9.18
C LEU A 90 -3.01 -16.72 8.68
N PRO A 91 -3.98 -16.45 9.58
CA PRO A 91 -5.27 -15.88 9.18
C PRO A 91 -5.14 -14.50 8.54
N TYR A 92 -4.09 -13.77 8.84
CA TYR A 92 -3.69 -12.53 8.18
C TYR A 92 -2.22 -12.21 8.46
N PHE A 93 -1.65 -11.34 7.62
CA PHE A 93 -0.39 -10.67 7.90
C PHE A 93 -0.48 -9.20 7.46
N VAL A 94 0.04 -8.31 8.29
CA VAL A 94 0.09 -6.88 8.04
C VAL A 94 1.33 -6.30 8.72
N GLY A 95 1.94 -5.31 8.09
CA GLY A 95 3.15 -4.68 8.59
C GLY A 95 2.90 -3.37 9.32
N ASN A 96 3.92 -2.91 10.01
CA ASN A 96 4.00 -1.56 10.51
C ASN A 96 4.45 -0.62 9.36
N GLU A 97 4.00 0.62 9.35
CA GLU A 97 4.57 1.64 8.49
C GLU A 97 5.69 2.41 9.22
N ALA A 98 6.34 3.36 8.53
CA ALA A 98 7.47 4.12 9.04
C ALA A 98 7.28 4.84 10.39
N TYR A 99 6.05 4.97 10.84
CA TYR A 99 5.70 5.62 12.11
C TYR A 99 5.17 4.60 13.12
N PRO A 100 5.54 4.70 14.42
CA PRO A 100 5.12 3.74 15.45
C PRO A 100 3.61 3.56 15.61
N SER A 101 2.82 4.51 15.09
CA SER A 101 1.36 4.52 15.20
C SER A 101 0.72 4.48 13.82
N SER A 102 1.13 3.54 12.99
CA SER A 102 0.61 3.35 11.63
C SER A 102 0.69 1.89 11.20
N ILE A 103 -0.20 1.49 10.30
CA ILE A 103 -0.27 0.15 9.73
C ILE A 103 -0.04 0.25 8.22
N GLU A 104 0.89 -0.56 7.71
CA GLU A 104 1.19 -0.66 6.29
C GLU A 104 0.11 -1.46 5.57
N LEU A 105 -0.56 -0.83 4.62
CA LEU A 105 -1.70 -1.40 3.90
C LEU A 105 -1.50 -1.43 2.38
N SER A 106 -0.27 -1.18 1.91
CA SER A 106 0.09 -1.34 0.49
C SER A 106 0.35 -2.80 0.11
N ALA A 107 0.74 -3.63 1.10
CA ALA A 107 0.97 -5.06 0.95
C ALA A 107 0.55 -5.78 2.23
N PHE A 108 -0.56 -6.52 2.19
CA PHE A 108 -1.04 -7.29 3.32
C PHE A 108 -1.96 -8.44 2.86
N GLY A 109 -2.03 -9.49 3.66
CA GLY A 109 -2.85 -10.66 3.39
C GLY A 109 -3.88 -10.89 4.48
N ALA A 110 -5.03 -11.47 4.13
CA ALA A 110 -6.06 -11.81 5.09
C ALA A 110 -7.00 -12.91 4.57
N GLU A 111 -7.47 -13.74 5.46
CA GLU A 111 -8.60 -14.62 5.21
C GLU A 111 -9.89 -13.82 5.06
N LYS A 112 -10.84 -14.43 4.38
CA LYS A 112 -12.18 -13.87 4.20
C LYS A 112 -12.90 -13.72 5.54
N GLY A 113 -13.57 -12.56 5.73
CA GLY A 113 -14.53 -12.34 6.82
C GLY A 113 -13.92 -11.89 8.15
N LEU A 114 -12.65 -11.48 8.19
CA LEU A 114 -12.01 -10.98 9.39
C LEU A 114 -12.69 -9.69 9.91
N ALA A 115 -12.93 -9.63 11.22
CA ALA A 115 -13.67 -8.55 11.85
C ALA A 115 -13.01 -7.17 11.65
N TRP A 116 -11.69 -7.09 11.79
CA TRP A 116 -10.98 -5.81 11.62
C TRP A 116 -11.05 -5.26 10.19
N LEU A 117 -11.16 -6.14 9.16
CA LEU A 117 -11.42 -5.69 7.78
C LEU A 117 -12.82 -5.09 7.64
N LYS A 118 -13.81 -5.68 8.33
CA LYS A 118 -15.18 -5.12 8.37
C LYS A 118 -15.19 -3.75 9.01
N ASP A 119 -14.50 -3.59 10.15
CA ASP A 119 -14.40 -2.30 10.84
C ASP A 119 -13.69 -1.23 9.99
N ALA A 120 -12.65 -1.63 9.25
CA ALA A 120 -12.00 -0.74 8.29
C ALA A 120 -12.93 -0.32 7.14
N MET A 121 -13.77 -1.23 6.65
CA MET A 121 -14.80 -0.91 5.65
C MET A 121 -15.88 0.00 6.20
N ASP A 122 -16.34 -0.23 7.44
CA ASP A 122 -17.41 0.52 8.08
C ASP A 122 -17.06 2.00 8.27
N TYR A 123 -15.78 2.33 8.34
CA TYR A 123 -15.32 3.72 8.34
C TYR A 123 -15.81 4.51 7.12
N TYR A 124 -15.99 3.85 5.97
CA TYR A 124 -16.40 4.49 4.71
C TYR A 124 -17.92 4.51 4.49
N VAL A 125 -18.68 3.76 5.31
CA VAL A 125 -20.14 3.76 5.25
C VAL A 125 -20.66 5.14 5.66
N ASP A 126 -21.56 5.70 4.89
CA ASP A 126 -22.12 7.04 5.08
C ASP A 126 -21.10 8.20 5.05
N ARG A 127 -19.85 7.92 4.64
CA ARG A 127 -18.81 8.93 4.53
C ARG A 127 -18.71 9.48 3.10
N HIS A 128 -18.49 10.78 3.01
CA HIS A 128 -18.26 11.50 1.76
C HIS A 128 -16.78 11.78 1.55
N PHE A 129 -16.28 11.56 0.31
CA PHE A 129 -14.95 12.00 -0.10
C PHE A 129 -14.89 13.52 -0.31
N ILE A 130 -16.02 14.11 -0.76
CA ILE A 130 -16.19 15.55 -0.85
C ILE A 130 -16.90 16.05 0.42
N LYS A 131 -16.18 16.80 1.24
CA LYS A 131 -16.70 17.39 2.48
C LYS A 131 -17.78 18.43 2.20
N GLU A 132 -18.59 18.79 3.20
CA GLU A 132 -19.66 19.80 3.08
C GLU A 132 -19.16 21.16 2.57
N ASN A 133 -17.90 21.51 2.89
CA ASN A 133 -17.26 22.74 2.42
C ASN A 133 -16.69 22.64 0.98
N GLY A 134 -16.90 21.52 0.28
CA GLY A 134 -16.40 21.24 -1.06
C GLY A 134 -14.94 20.77 -1.13
N GLU A 135 -14.22 20.68 -0.02
CA GLU A 135 -12.88 20.14 0.01
C GLU A 135 -12.86 18.60 -0.09
N ARG A 136 -11.80 18.05 -0.64
CA ARG A 136 -11.57 16.61 -0.71
C ARG A 136 -11.00 16.09 0.62
N ASP A 137 -11.47 14.94 1.07
CA ASP A 137 -10.90 14.25 2.23
C ASP A 137 -9.70 13.39 1.79
N MET A 138 -8.54 14.01 1.73
CA MET A 138 -7.30 13.40 1.23
C MET A 138 -6.36 12.96 2.35
N VAL A 139 -6.90 12.50 3.48
CA VAL A 139 -6.08 11.94 4.56
C VAL A 139 -5.56 10.57 4.13
N PRO A 140 -4.24 10.30 4.15
CA PRO A 140 -3.68 9.01 3.78
C PRO A 140 -4.16 7.87 4.69
N LEU A 141 -4.39 6.71 4.09
CA LEU A 141 -4.97 5.54 4.74
C LEU A 141 -4.31 5.12 6.08
N PRO A 142 -2.97 5.09 6.23
CA PRO A 142 -2.35 4.70 7.50
C PRO A 142 -2.77 5.59 8.68
N PHE A 143 -2.92 6.90 8.44
CA PHE A 143 -3.35 7.85 9.48
C PHE A 143 -4.83 7.74 9.82
N VAL A 144 -5.63 7.17 8.92
CA VAL A 144 -7.05 6.90 9.13
C VAL A 144 -7.23 5.59 9.90
N MET A 145 -6.53 4.53 9.48
CA MET A 145 -6.79 3.18 9.99
C MET A 145 -6.23 2.96 11.40
N TRP A 146 -5.07 3.52 11.71
CA TRP A 146 -4.49 3.36 13.05
C TRP A 146 -5.46 3.75 14.19
N PRO A 147 -6.02 4.98 14.23
CA PRO A 147 -6.93 5.37 15.32
C PRO A 147 -8.21 4.55 15.35
N ILE A 148 -8.69 4.05 14.22
CA ILE A 148 -9.90 3.22 14.15
C ILE A 148 -9.62 1.84 14.75
N LEU A 149 -8.55 1.19 14.32
CA LEU A 149 -8.25 -0.17 14.75
C LEU A 149 -7.71 -0.20 16.19
N SER A 150 -6.85 0.73 16.58
CA SER A 150 -6.29 0.77 17.94
C SER A 150 -7.30 1.14 19.04
N GLN A 151 -8.48 1.66 18.71
CA GLN A 151 -9.59 1.85 19.66
C GLN A 151 -10.33 0.56 19.96
N LYS A 152 -10.33 -0.40 19.05
CA LYS A 152 -11.08 -1.66 19.16
C LYS A 152 -10.19 -2.86 19.45
N TYR A 153 -8.95 -2.81 19.02
CA TYR A 153 -8.00 -3.92 19.04
C TYR A 153 -6.72 -3.52 19.78
N GLU A 154 -6.17 -4.45 20.55
CA GLU A 154 -4.80 -4.35 21.02
C GLU A 154 -3.85 -4.59 19.86
N ILE A 155 -2.99 -3.62 19.52
CA ILE A 155 -1.99 -3.78 18.47
C ILE A 155 -0.74 -4.41 19.10
N VAL A 156 -0.40 -5.61 18.62
CA VAL A 156 0.73 -6.40 19.14
C VAL A 156 1.81 -6.47 18.05
N HIS A 157 3.00 -5.96 18.36
CA HIS A 157 4.14 -6.09 17.46
C HIS A 157 4.79 -7.44 17.65
N ILE A 158 5.04 -8.15 16.54
CA ILE A 158 5.66 -9.47 16.49
C ILE A 158 6.82 -9.45 15.51
N ASP A 159 7.88 -10.20 15.79
CA ASP A 159 9.08 -10.28 14.94
C ASP A 159 9.15 -11.59 14.13
N ASP A 160 8.30 -12.57 14.47
CA ASP A 160 8.26 -13.88 13.79
C ASP A 160 6.83 -14.42 13.72
N PRO A 161 6.46 -15.17 12.64
CA PRO A 161 5.15 -15.81 12.51
C PRO A 161 4.74 -16.71 13.69
N SER A 162 5.71 -17.33 14.38
CA SER A 162 5.44 -18.17 15.55
C SER A 162 4.94 -17.41 16.79
N GLU A 163 5.09 -16.07 16.80
CA GLU A 163 4.59 -15.18 17.85
C GLU A 163 3.15 -14.72 17.58
N PHE A 164 2.56 -15.14 16.46
CA PHE A 164 1.21 -14.74 16.08
C PHE A 164 0.19 -15.18 17.14
N ASP A 165 -0.58 -14.20 17.65
CA ASP A 165 -1.65 -14.44 18.61
C ASP A 165 -3.01 -14.41 17.90
N PRO A 166 -3.76 -15.53 17.88
CA PRO A 166 -5.06 -15.63 17.22
C PRO A 166 -6.21 -14.96 18.01
N ASP A 167 -5.95 -14.32 19.13
CA ASP A 167 -6.97 -13.61 19.90
C ASP A 167 -7.67 -12.56 19.03
N PRO A 168 -9.01 -12.66 18.84
CA PRO A 168 -9.75 -11.75 17.97
C PRO A 168 -9.81 -10.30 18.48
N SER A 169 -9.40 -10.03 19.72
CA SER A 169 -9.27 -8.67 20.26
C SER A 169 -7.92 -8.02 19.91
N ARG A 170 -7.04 -8.75 19.23
CA ARG A 170 -5.67 -8.32 18.89
C ARG A 170 -5.44 -8.22 17.40
N ILE A 171 -4.55 -7.33 17.02
CA ILE A 171 -3.97 -7.28 15.67
C ILE A 171 -2.46 -7.38 15.78
N CYS A 172 -1.92 -8.52 15.33
CA CYS A 172 -0.48 -8.76 15.22
C CYS A 172 0.08 -8.00 14.01
N VAL A 173 1.14 -7.23 14.21
CA VAL A 173 1.76 -6.38 13.20
C VAL A 173 3.25 -6.70 13.12
N PHE A 174 3.70 -7.06 11.93
CA PHE A 174 5.10 -7.34 11.62
C PHE A 174 5.94 -6.06 11.51
N PRO A 175 7.28 -6.15 11.64
CA PRO A 175 8.17 -5.02 11.44
C PRO A 175 8.02 -4.41 10.04
N GLN A 176 8.30 -3.12 9.93
CA GLN A 176 8.17 -2.36 8.70
C GLN A 176 8.93 -2.97 7.52
N ASP A 177 10.14 -3.43 7.74
CA ASP A 177 11.04 -3.95 6.71
C ASP A 177 10.56 -5.26 6.05
N TRP A 178 9.54 -5.94 6.62
CA TRP A 178 8.94 -7.11 6.00
C TRP A 178 8.16 -6.77 4.73
N PHE A 179 7.35 -5.68 4.77
CA PHE A 179 6.44 -5.33 3.67
C PHE A 179 6.70 -3.94 3.07
N ASN A 180 7.55 -3.17 3.72
CA ASN A 180 7.91 -1.84 3.26
C ASN A 180 9.33 -1.47 3.69
N ALA A 181 10.34 -1.97 2.99
CA ALA A 181 11.74 -1.65 3.24
C ALA A 181 12.10 -0.21 2.79
N ASN A 182 11.27 0.78 3.16
CA ASN A 182 11.41 2.17 2.68
C ASN A 182 12.51 2.94 3.39
N PRO A 183 13.23 3.84 2.67
CA PRO A 183 14.27 4.68 3.22
C PRO A 183 13.79 5.88 4.05
N TRP A 184 12.48 6.12 4.20
CA TRP A 184 11.96 7.25 5.00
C TRP A 184 12.22 7.10 6.50
N ALA A 185 12.49 5.90 6.98
CA ALA A 185 12.90 5.65 8.32
C ALA A 185 14.41 5.92 8.46
N GLU A 186 14.73 7.16 8.83
CA GLU A 186 16.00 7.59 9.43
C GLU A 186 17.27 7.72 8.57
N ASP A 187 17.98 8.81 8.81
CA ASP A 187 19.41 9.18 8.83
C ASP A 187 20.42 8.48 7.90
N ASN A 188 20.06 7.44 7.16
CA ASN A 188 21.01 6.61 6.40
C ASN A 188 21.02 6.84 4.88
N GLY A 189 20.69 8.04 4.43
CA GLY A 189 20.98 8.44 3.04
C GLY A 189 20.33 7.57 1.98
N PHE A 190 19.00 7.46 1.93
CA PHE A 190 18.23 6.85 0.82
C PHE A 190 18.53 5.37 0.52
N ARG A 191 18.86 4.57 1.49
CA ARG A 191 19.02 3.12 1.34
C ARG A 191 17.79 2.41 1.89
N TYR A 192 17.17 1.54 1.07
CA TYR A 192 16.14 0.62 1.55
C TYR A 192 16.74 -0.30 2.60
N HIS A 193 16.05 -0.48 3.71
CA HIS A 193 16.44 -1.43 4.74
C HIS A 193 15.90 -2.81 4.37
N VAL A 194 16.58 -3.48 3.43
CA VAL A 194 16.24 -4.84 3.00
C VAL A 194 16.94 -5.84 3.90
N THR A 195 16.17 -6.71 4.51
CA THR A 195 16.63 -7.85 5.32
C THR A 195 16.29 -9.17 4.63
N GLU A 196 16.66 -10.29 5.21
CA GLU A 196 16.23 -11.61 4.75
C GLU A 196 14.71 -11.86 4.94
N LYS A 197 14.07 -11.06 5.77
CA LYS A 197 12.63 -11.11 6.04
C LYS A 197 11.81 -10.23 5.10
N THR A 198 12.45 -9.36 4.31
CA THR A 198 11.74 -8.43 3.42
C THR A 198 11.08 -9.17 2.26
N ARG A 199 9.77 -9.01 2.11
CA ARG A 199 8.97 -9.58 1.02
C ARG A 199 8.80 -8.62 -0.14
N CYS A 200 8.65 -7.33 0.17
CA CYS A 200 8.40 -6.34 -0.86
C CYS A 200 8.89 -4.93 -0.48
N ILE A 201 8.86 -4.06 -1.48
CA ILE A 201 9.27 -2.66 -1.40
C ILE A 201 8.16 -1.80 -1.96
N HIS A 202 7.61 -0.90 -1.16
CA HIS A 202 6.65 0.09 -1.59
C HIS A 202 7.37 1.31 -2.16
N HIS A 203 7.09 1.64 -3.40
CA HIS A 203 7.82 2.71 -4.12
C HIS A 203 7.23 4.11 -3.99
N PHE A 204 6.11 4.28 -3.28
CA PHE A 204 5.42 5.56 -3.07
C PHE A 204 5.34 6.42 -4.34
N ALA A 205 4.64 5.91 -5.36
CA ALA A 205 4.43 6.64 -6.60
C ALA A 205 3.65 7.94 -6.40
N ASN A 206 2.92 8.06 -5.29
CA ASN A 206 2.16 9.24 -4.89
C ASN A 206 1.23 9.77 -6.01
N SER A 207 0.65 8.87 -6.78
CA SER A 207 -0.22 9.19 -7.92
C SER A 207 -1.50 9.96 -7.55
N TRP A 208 -1.82 10.01 -6.27
CA TRP A 208 -2.97 10.71 -5.70
C TRP A 208 -2.74 12.22 -5.50
N LEU A 209 -1.50 12.68 -5.53
CA LEU A 209 -1.18 14.11 -5.40
C LEU A 209 -1.53 14.86 -6.69
N ASP A 210 -2.10 16.07 -6.55
CA ASP A 210 -2.41 16.93 -7.69
C ASP A 210 -1.15 17.55 -8.33
N THR A 211 -0.06 17.58 -7.58
CA THR A 211 1.26 18.02 -8.06
C THR A 211 2.26 16.88 -7.88
N PRO A 212 3.20 16.73 -8.82
CA PRO A 212 4.32 15.82 -8.60
C PRO A 212 4.96 16.11 -7.25
N TYR A 213 5.36 15.06 -6.54
CA TYR A 213 5.96 15.10 -5.21
C TYR A 213 6.75 16.40 -4.95
N GLU A 214 6.32 17.14 -3.93
CA GLU A 214 7.00 18.37 -3.51
C GLU A 214 8.40 18.05 -2.94
N GLY A 215 9.33 17.63 -3.79
CA GLY A 215 10.74 17.62 -3.48
C GLY A 215 11.18 18.99 -2.97
N GLY A 216 12.30 19.06 -2.24
CA GLY A 216 12.81 20.27 -1.63
C GLY A 216 12.86 21.47 -2.61
N ARG A 217 13.19 22.66 -2.12
CA ARG A 217 13.16 23.93 -2.89
C ARG A 217 13.73 23.85 -4.32
N LEU A 218 14.77 23.06 -4.54
CA LEU A 218 15.39 22.84 -5.85
C LEU A 218 14.50 22.05 -6.81
N HIS A 219 13.74 21.07 -6.32
CA HIS A 219 12.79 20.30 -7.12
C HIS A 219 11.59 21.16 -7.54
N LYS A 220 11.04 21.94 -6.62
CA LYS A 220 9.97 22.93 -6.93
C LYS A 220 10.43 23.95 -7.99
N LEU A 221 11.68 24.42 -7.88
CA LEU A 221 12.24 25.36 -8.85
C LEU A 221 12.42 24.70 -10.22
N TYR A 222 12.95 23.47 -10.27
CA TYR A 222 13.13 22.74 -11.52
C TYR A 222 11.78 22.46 -12.20
N TYR A 223 10.77 22.00 -11.45
CA TYR A 223 9.42 21.80 -11.98
C TYR A 223 8.80 23.08 -12.49
N LYS A 224 8.93 24.19 -11.73
CA LYS A 224 8.42 25.50 -12.12
C LYS A 224 9.06 26.03 -13.42
N LEU A 225 10.34 25.73 -13.65
CA LEU A 225 11.10 26.19 -14.82
C LEU A 225 10.92 25.31 -16.05
N THR A 226 10.67 24.01 -15.86
CA THR A 226 10.70 23.04 -16.97
C THR A 226 9.36 22.37 -17.24
N GLY A 227 8.39 22.47 -16.32
CA GLY A 227 7.16 21.68 -16.36
C GLY A 227 7.38 20.16 -16.24
N LYS A 228 8.60 19.72 -15.93
CA LYS A 228 9.00 18.32 -15.85
C LYS A 228 9.33 17.96 -14.42
N ASP A 229 8.87 16.76 -14.03
CA ASP A 229 9.28 16.19 -12.75
C ASP A 229 10.76 15.82 -12.78
N TRP A 230 11.51 16.19 -11.75
CA TRP A 230 12.91 15.82 -11.68
C TRP A 230 12.99 14.31 -11.45
N LYS A 231 13.56 13.58 -12.40
CA LYS A 231 13.73 12.13 -12.42
C LYS A 231 14.60 11.54 -11.28
N LEU A 232 14.46 12.07 -10.08
CA LEU A 232 15.00 11.42 -8.88
C LEU A 232 14.44 10.01 -8.72
N SER A 233 13.17 9.80 -9.03
CA SER A 233 12.54 8.48 -9.06
C SER A 233 13.18 7.55 -10.09
N ASP A 234 13.47 8.04 -11.31
CA ASP A 234 14.12 7.24 -12.36
C ASP A 234 15.59 6.91 -12.03
N LYS A 235 16.29 7.79 -11.34
CA LYS A 235 17.68 7.57 -10.94
C LYS A 235 17.77 6.60 -9.75
N ARG A 236 16.87 6.69 -8.80
CA ARG A 236 16.71 5.71 -7.70
C ARG A 236 16.36 4.33 -8.26
N PHE A 237 15.40 4.29 -9.15
CA PHE A 237 14.94 3.09 -9.83
C PHE A 237 16.07 2.41 -10.65
N ARG A 238 16.91 3.19 -11.36
CA ARG A 238 18.07 2.68 -12.09
C ARG A 238 19.23 2.23 -11.19
N LEU A 239 19.43 2.88 -10.06
CA LEU A 239 20.45 2.49 -9.08
C LEU A 239 20.03 1.19 -8.38
N TYR A 240 18.74 1.02 -8.11
CA TYR A 240 18.18 -0.18 -7.51
C TYR A 240 18.24 -1.39 -8.47
N GLY A 241 17.86 -1.22 -9.70
CA GLY A 241 17.95 -2.26 -10.74
C GLY A 241 19.41 -2.69 -11.06
N LYS A 242 20.42 -1.89 -10.66
CA LYS A 242 21.85 -2.22 -10.80
C LYS A 242 22.48 -2.80 -9.54
N GLN A 243 21.92 -2.52 -8.36
CA GLN A 243 22.31 -3.19 -7.11
C GLN A 243 21.48 -4.46 -6.94
N LYS A 244 21.52 -5.36 -7.93
CA LYS A 244 21.03 -6.71 -7.72
C LYS A 244 21.71 -7.26 -6.48
N TYR A 245 20.86 -7.65 -5.53
CA TYR A 245 21.15 -8.34 -4.30
C TYR A 245 22.44 -9.19 -4.44
N LYS A 246 23.53 -8.75 -3.87
CA LYS A 246 24.60 -9.66 -3.54
C LYS A 246 24.09 -10.42 -2.31
N THR A 247 23.39 -11.50 -2.55
CA THR A 247 23.30 -12.58 -1.58
C THR A 247 24.72 -12.92 -1.22
N LYS A 248 25.09 -12.67 0.03
CA LYS A 248 26.31 -13.24 0.57
C LYS A 248 26.10 -14.74 0.53
N GLY A 249 26.88 -15.41 -0.37
CA GLY A 249 27.13 -16.82 -0.26
C GLY A 249 27.96 -17.14 0.98
#